data_ff1a1198778ef200d276456253cddb00
#
_entry.id   ff1a1198778ef200d276456253cddb00
#
_cell.length_a   1.000
_cell.length_b   1.000
_cell.length_c   1.000
_cell.angle_alpha   90.00
_cell.angle_beta   90.00
_cell.angle_gamma   90.00
#
_symmetry.space_group_name_H-M   'P 1'
#
loop_
_entity.id
_entity.type
_entity.pdbx_description
1 polymer ?
#
loop_
_entity_poly.entity_id
_entity_poly.type
_entity_poly.pdbx_seq_one_letter_code
_entity_poly.pdbx_strand_id
1 'polypeptide(L)'
;MRTLLRSIVTTSLACTLVPLTLLAQQETPETNRKIAGGGISVKGWQGKIDADAEKAGQTVNDAKLTAEGKVLHITTGPAITYWNPKDIGKGDYTVSATFTEPKFMNLNTHPHPYGIVIAGNGLGTADQSYIYCAAYGNGNFIVRGFGPEPFQLNGRREANEAVHKAAAVGQPVTQQIAMQVKGDQVSCIINGTTVKTFEKSDLVTSGKLKSTDGVYGIRFAHNTDATVSDLKITKP
;
A
#
# COMPACT_ATOMS: atom_id res chain seq x y z
N MET A 1 -15.59 -24.63 87.42
CA MET A 1 -14.63 -24.07 86.44
C MET A 1 -15.13 -24.47 85.04
N ARG A 2 -15.66 -23.52 84.27
CA ARG A 2 -16.18 -23.77 82.90
C ARG A 2 -15.19 -23.14 81.94
N THR A 3 -14.56 -23.95 81.12
CA THR A 3 -13.59 -23.51 80.08
C THR A 3 -14.38 -23.25 78.79
N LEU A 4 -14.37 -22.00 78.30
CA LEU A 4 -14.94 -21.60 77.04
C LEU A 4 -13.93 -21.81 75.89
N LEU A 5 -14.26 -22.73 74.95
CA LEU A 5 -13.54 -22.86 73.66
C LEU A 5 -14.04 -21.75 72.72
N ARG A 6 -13.12 -20.87 72.26
CA ARG A 6 -13.38 -19.91 71.17
C ARG A 6 -12.97 -20.58 69.84
N SER A 7 -13.99 -20.81 68.98
CA SER A 7 -13.76 -21.22 67.58
C SER A 7 -13.42 -20.01 66.77
N ILE A 8 -12.23 -20.02 66.11
CA ILE A 8 -11.82 -19.01 65.11
C ILE A 8 -12.28 -19.56 63.75
N VAL A 9 -13.22 -18.83 63.12
CA VAL A 9 -13.64 -19.07 61.74
C VAL A 9 -12.73 -18.26 60.83
N THR A 10 -11.85 -18.91 60.10
CA THR A 10 -11.02 -18.33 59.02
C THR A 10 -11.81 -18.34 57.72
N THR A 11 -12.26 -17.15 57.31
CA THR A 11 -12.90 -16.97 56.00
C THR A 11 -11.81 -16.79 54.92
N SER A 12 -11.63 -17.80 54.13
CA SER A 12 -10.73 -17.75 52.95
C SER A 12 -11.43 -17.03 51.78
N LEU A 13 -10.96 -15.86 51.45
CA LEU A 13 -11.41 -15.10 50.28
C LEU A 13 -10.72 -15.67 49.03
N ALA A 14 -11.43 -16.48 48.26
CA ALA A 14 -10.96 -17.00 46.99
C ALA A 14 -11.06 -15.89 45.93
N CYS A 15 -9.92 -15.32 45.56
CA CYS A 15 -9.80 -14.36 44.44
C CYS A 15 -9.83 -15.13 43.12
N THR A 16 -10.97 -15.18 42.44
CA THR A 16 -11.09 -15.73 41.08
C THR A 16 -10.52 -14.74 40.08
N LEU A 17 -9.31 -15.04 39.58
CA LEU A 17 -8.72 -14.37 38.42
C LEU A 17 -9.51 -14.78 37.17
N VAL A 18 -10.36 -13.88 36.68
CA VAL A 18 -10.97 -14.02 35.36
C VAL A 18 -9.92 -13.64 34.32
N PRO A 19 -9.51 -14.55 33.42
CA PRO A 19 -8.61 -14.17 32.35
C PRO A 19 -9.34 -13.21 31.41
N LEU A 20 -8.84 -11.97 31.30
CA LEU A 20 -9.23 -11.04 30.26
C LEU A 20 -8.70 -11.58 28.93
N THR A 21 -9.51 -12.35 28.20
CA THR A 21 -9.24 -12.66 26.81
C THR A 21 -9.36 -11.37 26.02
N LEU A 22 -8.22 -10.79 25.61
CA LEU A 22 -8.18 -9.78 24.56
C LEU A 22 -8.74 -10.45 23.29
N LEU A 23 -10.01 -10.21 23.01
CA LEU A 23 -10.58 -10.43 21.67
C LEU A 23 -9.88 -9.44 20.76
N ALA A 24 -8.90 -9.93 20.00
CA ALA A 24 -8.40 -9.22 18.85
C ALA A 24 -9.62 -8.94 17.97
N GLN A 25 -10.03 -7.69 17.88
CA GLN A 25 -11.08 -7.26 16.96
C GLN A 25 -10.58 -7.58 15.57
N GLN A 26 -11.14 -8.61 14.97
CA GLN A 26 -10.96 -8.94 13.58
C GLN A 26 -11.63 -7.84 12.79
N GLU A 27 -10.82 -6.90 12.24
CA GLU A 27 -11.35 -5.83 11.39
C GLU A 27 -12.18 -6.49 10.28
N THR A 28 -13.47 -6.17 10.23
CA THR A 28 -14.34 -6.62 9.13
C THR A 28 -13.76 -6.07 7.82
N PRO A 29 -13.58 -6.91 6.79
CA PRO A 29 -13.05 -6.46 5.51
C PRO A 29 -13.90 -5.29 4.99
N GLU A 30 -13.26 -4.18 4.71
CA GLU A 30 -13.93 -3.00 4.19
C GLU A 30 -14.39 -3.26 2.74
N THR A 31 -15.66 -2.99 2.46
CA THR A 31 -16.23 -3.20 1.13
C THR A 31 -15.69 -2.17 0.14
N ASN A 32 -15.27 -2.63 -1.03
CA ASN A 32 -14.89 -1.74 -2.13
C ASN A 32 -16.07 -0.92 -2.60
N ARG A 33 -15.90 0.39 -2.72
CA ARG A 33 -16.93 1.31 -3.19
C ARG A 33 -17.08 1.21 -4.70
N LYS A 34 -18.27 1.57 -5.20
CA LYS A 34 -18.49 1.83 -6.62
C LYS A 34 -18.23 3.31 -6.90
N ILE A 35 -17.43 3.59 -7.92
CA ILE A 35 -17.09 4.96 -8.31
C ILE A 35 -17.95 5.37 -9.51
N ALA A 36 -18.81 6.38 -9.33
CA ALA A 36 -19.62 6.90 -10.41
C ALA A 36 -18.75 7.53 -11.50
N GLY A 37 -19.03 7.21 -12.78
CA GLY A 37 -18.28 7.69 -13.94
C GLY A 37 -16.82 7.23 -13.90
N GLY A 38 -16.58 6.00 -13.44
CA GLY A 38 -15.26 5.38 -13.41
C GLY A 38 -14.68 5.08 -14.78
N GLY A 39 -13.48 4.51 -14.77
CA GLY A 39 -12.70 4.19 -15.95
C GLY A 39 -11.44 5.06 -16.08
N ILE A 40 -10.73 4.85 -17.18
CA ILE A 40 -9.46 5.54 -17.47
C ILE A 40 -9.68 6.50 -18.63
N SER A 41 -9.62 7.83 -18.36
CA SER A 41 -9.76 8.87 -19.39
C SER A 41 -8.42 9.44 -19.84
N VAL A 42 -7.31 8.99 -19.28
CA VAL A 42 -5.98 9.47 -19.64
C VAL A 42 -5.43 8.67 -20.80
N LYS A 43 -5.19 9.34 -21.93
CA LYS A 43 -4.76 8.69 -23.18
C LYS A 43 -3.48 7.86 -22.99
N GLY A 44 -3.54 6.61 -23.44
CA GLY A 44 -2.41 5.67 -23.40
C GLY A 44 -2.23 4.95 -22.05
N TRP A 45 -2.95 5.35 -21.01
CA TRP A 45 -2.92 4.66 -19.73
C TRP A 45 -3.80 3.40 -19.74
N GLN A 46 -3.35 2.43 -18.99
CA GLN A 46 -4.03 1.17 -18.72
C GLN A 46 -4.11 0.95 -17.22
N GLY A 47 -4.94 0.01 -16.79
CA GLY A 47 -5.07 -0.34 -15.38
C GLY A 47 -5.53 -1.77 -15.20
N LYS A 48 -5.17 -2.34 -14.04
CA LYS A 48 -5.65 -3.65 -13.61
C LYS A 48 -5.97 -3.60 -12.14
N ILE A 49 -7.19 -3.99 -11.79
CA ILE A 49 -7.60 -4.20 -10.40
C ILE A 49 -7.06 -5.52 -9.87
N ASP A 50 -7.05 -5.69 -8.56
CA ASP A 50 -6.59 -6.93 -7.94
C ASP A 50 -7.54 -8.10 -8.25
N ALA A 51 -6.98 -9.29 -8.38
CA ALA A 51 -7.69 -10.50 -8.81
C ALA A 51 -8.90 -10.84 -7.93
N ASP A 52 -8.85 -10.55 -6.62
CA ASP A 52 -9.97 -10.83 -5.73
C ASP A 52 -11.15 -9.87 -5.98
N ALA A 53 -10.89 -8.63 -6.38
CA ALA A 53 -11.92 -7.70 -6.81
C ALA A 53 -12.52 -8.12 -8.17
N GLU A 54 -11.70 -8.61 -9.11
CA GLU A 54 -12.19 -9.17 -10.37
C GLU A 54 -13.10 -10.38 -10.13
N LYS A 55 -12.70 -11.31 -9.25
CA LYS A 55 -13.54 -12.46 -8.85
C LYS A 55 -14.86 -12.04 -8.20
N ALA A 56 -14.87 -10.91 -7.52
CA ALA A 56 -16.08 -10.29 -6.94
C ALA A 56 -16.93 -9.54 -7.97
N GLY A 57 -16.57 -9.58 -9.27
CA GLY A 57 -17.31 -8.97 -10.37
C GLY A 57 -17.03 -7.47 -10.56
N GLN A 58 -16.00 -6.94 -9.89
CA GLN A 58 -15.56 -5.56 -10.12
C GLN A 58 -14.67 -5.47 -11.36
N THR A 59 -14.59 -4.26 -11.91
CA THR A 59 -13.83 -3.96 -13.12
C THR A 59 -13.01 -2.68 -12.94
N VAL A 60 -12.19 -2.33 -13.92
CA VAL A 60 -11.49 -1.04 -13.97
C VAL A 60 -12.44 0.15 -13.89
N ASN A 61 -13.70 -0.02 -14.31
CA ASN A 61 -14.72 1.02 -14.24
C ASN A 61 -15.25 1.28 -12.82
N ASP A 62 -14.90 0.45 -11.86
CA ASP A 62 -15.16 0.71 -10.43
C ASP A 62 -14.04 1.56 -9.76
N ALA A 63 -13.07 2.01 -10.53
CA ALA A 63 -12.08 3.01 -10.18
C ALA A 63 -12.03 4.09 -11.26
N LYS A 64 -11.43 5.25 -10.96
CA LYS A 64 -11.38 6.40 -11.87
C LYS A 64 -9.97 6.95 -11.96
N LEU A 65 -9.50 7.15 -13.20
CA LEU A 65 -8.27 7.88 -13.51
C LEU A 65 -8.58 8.98 -14.52
N THR A 66 -8.39 10.22 -14.12
CA THR A 66 -8.50 11.41 -14.98
C THR A 66 -7.24 12.24 -14.88
N ALA A 67 -7.10 13.28 -15.71
CA ALA A 67 -6.00 14.23 -15.62
C ALA A 67 -6.51 15.65 -15.80
N GLU A 68 -5.91 16.57 -15.06
CA GLU A 68 -6.02 18.01 -15.27
C GLU A 68 -4.60 18.57 -15.49
N GLY A 69 -4.32 18.96 -16.72
CA GLY A 69 -2.94 19.29 -17.11
C GLY A 69 -2.00 18.09 -16.92
N LYS A 70 -1.01 18.23 -16.05
CA LYS A 70 -0.04 17.18 -15.71
C LYS A 70 -0.37 16.43 -14.40
N VAL A 71 -1.45 16.81 -13.74
CA VAL A 71 -1.87 16.19 -12.48
C VAL A 71 -2.87 15.09 -12.79
N LEU A 72 -2.59 13.87 -12.31
CA LEU A 72 -3.50 12.76 -12.36
C LEU A 72 -4.41 12.80 -11.13
N HIS A 73 -5.70 12.54 -11.33
CA HIS A 73 -6.68 12.40 -10.26
C HIS A 73 -7.16 10.97 -10.20
N ILE A 74 -7.02 10.34 -9.07
CA ILE A 74 -7.34 8.93 -8.85
C ILE A 74 -8.37 8.82 -7.73
N THR A 75 -9.44 8.08 -8.00
CA THR A 75 -10.39 7.63 -6.98
C THR A 75 -10.62 6.14 -7.16
N THR A 76 -10.38 5.34 -6.14
CA THR A 76 -10.50 3.88 -6.22
C THR A 76 -11.70 3.36 -5.45
N GLY A 77 -12.41 2.39 -6.03
CA GLY A 77 -13.22 1.43 -5.32
C GLY A 77 -12.34 0.23 -4.97
N PRO A 78 -11.99 -0.65 -5.93
CA PRO A 78 -11.00 -1.70 -5.73
C PRO A 78 -9.56 -1.18 -5.75
N ALA A 79 -8.63 -1.95 -5.18
CA ALA A 79 -7.20 -1.72 -5.36
C ALA A 79 -6.81 -1.90 -6.83
N ILE A 80 -5.96 -1.01 -7.33
CA ILE A 80 -5.63 -0.94 -8.75
C ILE A 80 -4.20 -0.49 -8.99
N THR A 81 -3.60 -1.02 -10.06
CA THR A 81 -2.34 -0.57 -10.62
C THR A 81 -2.62 0.11 -11.96
N TYR A 82 -2.05 1.31 -12.18
CA TYR A 82 -2.14 2.07 -13.41
C TYR A 82 -0.77 2.25 -14.04
N TRP A 83 -0.68 2.19 -15.36
CA TRP A 83 0.56 2.39 -16.10
C TRP A 83 0.30 2.89 -17.52
N ASN A 84 1.32 3.49 -18.12
CA ASN A 84 1.38 3.67 -19.57
C ASN A 84 2.42 2.68 -20.12
N PRO A 85 2.09 1.80 -21.07
CA PRO A 85 3.02 0.80 -21.61
C PRO A 85 4.29 1.37 -22.25
N LYS A 86 4.33 2.67 -22.55
CA LYS A 86 5.49 3.38 -23.10
C LYS A 86 6.48 3.82 -22.02
N ASP A 87 6.05 3.83 -20.76
CA ASP A 87 6.83 4.30 -19.62
C ASP A 87 7.70 3.17 -19.08
N ILE A 88 8.92 3.05 -19.61
CA ILE A 88 9.83 1.93 -19.35
C ILE A 88 11.07 2.40 -18.60
N GLY A 89 11.36 1.78 -17.47
CA GLY A 89 12.64 1.82 -16.77
C GLY A 89 13.57 0.73 -17.29
N LYS A 90 14.84 1.06 -17.52
CA LYS A 90 15.86 0.11 -18.00
C LYS A 90 17.24 0.44 -17.46
N GLY A 91 17.97 -0.57 -17.00
CA GLY A 91 19.27 -0.45 -16.35
C GLY A 91 19.16 0.31 -15.01
N ASP A 92 20.01 1.30 -14.80
CA ASP A 92 19.93 2.18 -13.64
C ASP A 92 18.94 3.33 -13.91
N TYR A 93 18.00 3.52 -12.99
CA TYR A 93 16.98 4.56 -13.09
C TYR A 93 16.33 4.86 -11.74
N THR A 94 15.69 6.01 -11.66
CA THR A 94 14.82 6.37 -10.53
C THR A 94 13.48 6.85 -11.09
N VAL A 95 12.38 6.24 -10.62
CA VAL A 95 11.01 6.70 -10.87
C VAL A 95 10.52 7.41 -9.62
N SER A 96 9.99 8.61 -9.78
CA SER A 96 9.46 9.39 -8.66
C SER A 96 8.14 10.07 -9.01
N ALA A 97 7.31 10.33 -8.01
CA ALA A 97 6.12 11.17 -8.11
C ALA A 97 5.76 11.77 -6.74
N THR A 98 4.96 12.83 -6.78
CA THR A 98 4.34 13.44 -5.60
C THR A 98 2.89 13.00 -5.52
N PHE A 99 2.52 12.40 -4.39
CA PHE A 99 1.17 11.93 -4.09
C PHE A 99 0.56 12.83 -3.02
N THR A 100 -0.65 13.30 -3.25
CA THR A 100 -1.41 14.06 -2.25
C THR A 100 -2.77 13.40 -2.05
N GLU A 101 -3.02 12.93 -0.85
CA GLU A 101 -4.35 12.53 -0.37
C GLU A 101 -4.99 13.77 0.26
N PRO A 102 -5.97 14.41 -0.39
CA PRO A 102 -6.48 15.71 0.05
C PRO A 102 -7.31 15.62 1.33
N LYS A 103 -7.87 14.42 1.58
CA LYS A 103 -8.67 14.13 2.77
C LYS A 103 -8.36 12.74 3.26
N PHE A 104 -7.32 12.63 4.09
CA PHE A 104 -6.87 11.36 4.66
C PHE A 104 -8.02 10.54 5.24
N MET A 105 -8.15 9.29 4.83
CA MET A 105 -9.20 8.37 5.22
C MET A 105 -10.64 8.83 4.89
N ASN A 106 -10.84 9.70 3.89
CA ASN A 106 -12.18 10.19 3.54
C ASN A 106 -13.11 9.09 3.02
N LEU A 107 -12.56 8.07 2.36
CA LEU A 107 -13.30 6.97 1.73
C LEU A 107 -13.18 5.63 2.48
N ASN A 108 -12.46 5.58 3.60
CA ASN A 108 -12.13 4.35 4.31
C ASN A 108 -12.09 4.55 5.83
N THR A 109 -12.08 3.47 6.59
CA THR A 109 -12.05 3.45 8.06
C THR A 109 -10.65 3.26 8.63
N HIS A 110 -9.68 2.91 7.77
CA HIS A 110 -8.28 2.73 8.13
C HIS A 110 -7.37 3.20 6.99
N PRO A 111 -6.08 3.52 7.27
CA PRO A 111 -5.17 4.05 6.28
C PRO A 111 -4.90 3.05 5.15
N HIS A 112 -4.95 3.52 3.91
CA HIS A 112 -4.66 2.77 2.71
C HIS A 112 -3.41 3.33 2.00
N PRO A 113 -2.53 2.45 1.44
CA PRO A 113 -1.29 2.90 0.82
C PRO A 113 -1.48 3.24 -0.65
N TYR A 114 -0.63 4.16 -1.11
CA TYR A 114 -0.45 4.52 -2.50
C TYR A 114 1.04 4.75 -2.81
N GLY A 115 1.46 4.50 -4.05
CA GLY A 115 2.87 4.66 -4.37
C GLY A 115 3.27 4.31 -5.80
N ILE A 116 4.59 4.16 -5.97
CA ILE A 116 5.27 3.91 -7.24
C ILE A 116 5.40 2.42 -7.49
N VAL A 117 5.15 2.05 -8.74
CA VAL A 117 5.39 0.72 -9.31
C VAL A 117 6.59 0.79 -10.26
N ILE A 118 7.47 -0.19 -10.20
CA ILE A 118 8.55 -0.40 -11.17
C ILE A 118 8.65 -1.88 -11.56
N ALA A 119 9.53 -2.17 -12.52
CA ALA A 119 9.83 -3.54 -12.96
C ALA A 119 8.59 -4.30 -13.49
N GLY A 120 7.62 -3.56 -14.04
CA GLY A 120 6.39 -4.13 -14.57
C GLY A 120 6.62 -4.95 -15.83
N ASN A 121 6.44 -6.27 -15.75
CA ASN A 121 6.54 -7.20 -16.86
C ASN A 121 5.20 -7.95 -17.01
N GLY A 122 4.66 -7.96 -18.23
CA GLY A 122 3.38 -8.61 -18.51
C GLY A 122 2.21 -8.01 -17.76
N LEU A 123 2.23 -6.70 -17.45
CA LEU A 123 1.15 -6.03 -16.72
C LEU A 123 -0.21 -6.24 -17.39
N GLY A 124 -1.21 -6.50 -16.61
CA GLY A 124 -2.57 -6.79 -17.08
C GLY A 124 -2.83 -8.25 -17.44
N THR A 125 -1.81 -9.11 -17.46
CA THR A 125 -1.94 -10.55 -17.75
C THR A 125 -1.85 -11.39 -16.47
N ALA A 126 -2.13 -12.69 -16.58
CA ALA A 126 -1.94 -13.63 -15.47
C ALA A 126 -0.47 -13.80 -15.07
N ASP A 127 0.47 -13.56 -16.01
CA ASP A 127 1.91 -13.71 -15.82
C ASP A 127 2.60 -12.41 -15.40
N GLN A 128 1.84 -11.41 -14.93
CA GLN A 128 2.42 -10.14 -14.53
C GLN A 128 3.40 -10.28 -13.36
N SER A 129 4.46 -9.47 -13.39
CA SER A 129 5.31 -9.27 -12.21
C SER A 129 5.68 -7.79 -12.08
N TYR A 130 5.71 -7.28 -10.85
CA TYR A 130 6.15 -5.92 -10.53
C TYR A 130 6.41 -5.77 -9.04
N ILE A 131 7.12 -4.71 -8.66
CA ILE A 131 7.33 -4.29 -7.27
C ILE A 131 6.82 -2.87 -7.08
N TYR A 132 6.33 -2.56 -5.89
CA TYR A 132 5.94 -1.21 -5.54
C TYR A 132 6.38 -0.82 -4.13
N CYS A 133 6.66 0.47 -3.96
CA CYS A 133 6.85 1.14 -2.69
C CYS A 133 5.67 2.09 -2.48
N ALA A 134 4.99 1.97 -1.35
CA ALA A 134 3.79 2.75 -1.06
C ALA A 134 3.80 3.27 0.37
N ALA A 135 3.33 4.50 0.55
CA ALA A 135 3.17 5.15 1.84
C ALA A 135 1.70 5.18 2.27
N TYR A 136 1.50 5.12 3.57
CA TYR A 136 0.22 5.39 4.22
C TYR A 136 0.25 6.79 4.81
N GLY A 137 -0.86 7.50 4.79
CA GLY A 137 -0.96 8.84 5.38
C GLY A 137 -0.86 8.91 6.91
N ASN A 138 -0.51 7.81 7.58
CA ASN A 138 -0.31 7.72 9.02
C ASN A 138 1.15 7.49 9.45
N GLY A 139 2.12 7.65 8.55
CA GLY A 139 3.54 7.48 8.86
C GLY A 139 4.11 6.08 8.65
N ASN A 140 3.34 5.18 8.05
CA ASN A 140 3.78 3.84 7.71
C ASN A 140 4.06 3.70 6.22
N PHE A 141 4.83 2.67 5.84
CA PHE A 141 5.05 2.30 4.44
C PHE A 141 5.04 0.79 4.24
N ILE A 142 4.95 0.38 2.99
CA ILE A 142 5.02 -1.01 2.58
C ILE A 142 5.78 -1.13 1.26
N VAL A 143 6.64 -2.16 1.16
CA VAL A 143 7.22 -2.60 -0.11
C VAL A 143 6.73 -4.01 -0.38
N ARG A 144 6.08 -4.17 -1.53
CA ARG A 144 5.40 -5.40 -1.89
C ARG A 144 5.49 -5.60 -3.40
N GLY A 145 5.30 -6.83 -3.86
CA GLY A 145 5.27 -7.13 -5.28
C GLY A 145 4.24 -8.19 -5.62
N PHE A 146 4.07 -8.33 -6.92
CA PHE A 146 3.30 -9.38 -7.54
C PHE A 146 4.21 -10.12 -8.53
N GLY A 147 4.14 -11.40 -8.49
CA GLY A 147 4.71 -12.36 -9.44
C GLY A 147 3.65 -13.41 -9.73
N PRO A 148 4.02 -14.68 -9.94
CA PRO A 148 3.06 -15.77 -9.93
C PRO A 148 2.17 -15.74 -8.66
N GLU A 149 2.76 -15.37 -7.51
CA GLU A 149 2.07 -15.09 -6.25
C GLU A 149 2.48 -13.73 -5.68
N PRO A 150 1.59 -13.06 -4.91
CA PRO A 150 1.96 -11.84 -4.22
C PRO A 150 3.07 -12.09 -3.19
N PHE A 151 4.06 -11.20 -3.10
CA PHE A 151 5.13 -11.29 -2.12
C PHE A 151 5.34 -9.97 -1.39
N GLN A 152 5.69 -10.05 -0.11
CA GLN A 152 5.92 -8.91 0.77
C GLN A 152 7.38 -8.86 1.21
N LEU A 153 7.98 -7.66 1.20
CA LEU A 153 9.41 -7.46 1.39
C LEU A 153 9.77 -6.77 2.71
N ASN A 154 8.78 -6.15 3.36
CA ASN A 154 8.96 -5.53 4.68
C ASN A 154 7.72 -5.78 5.55
N GLY A 155 7.72 -5.28 6.80
CA GLY A 155 6.57 -5.36 7.68
C GLY A 155 5.30 -4.76 7.05
N ARG A 156 4.15 -5.33 7.33
CA ARG A 156 2.87 -4.96 6.66
C ARG A 156 2.48 -3.49 6.82
N ARG A 157 2.94 -2.82 7.84
CA ARG A 157 2.78 -1.38 8.13
C ARG A 157 3.99 -0.94 8.91
N GLU A 158 5.15 -0.92 8.27
CA GLU A 158 6.41 -0.53 8.91
C GLU A 158 6.43 0.99 9.09
N ALA A 159 6.64 1.47 10.30
CA ALA A 159 6.71 2.90 10.60
C ALA A 159 8.08 3.45 10.20
N ASN A 160 8.09 4.67 9.65
CA ASN A 160 9.32 5.40 9.37
C ASN A 160 9.08 6.91 9.51
N GLU A 161 10.01 7.62 10.13
CA GLU A 161 9.89 9.07 10.39
C GLU A 161 9.90 9.90 9.09
N ALA A 162 10.48 9.38 8.01
CA ALA A 162 10.44 10.03 6.71
C ALA A 162 9.03 10.04 6.09
N VAL A 163 8.13 9.17 6.53
CA VAL A 163 6.75 9.11 5.99
C VAL A 163 5.89 10.14 6.73
N HIS A 164 5.37 11.11 5.99
CA HIS A 164 4.53 12.16 6.58
C HIS A 164 3.22 11.57 7.12
N LYS A 165 2.71 12.21 8.17
CA LYS A 165 1.42 11.89 8.78
C LYS A 165 0.44 13.01 8.51
N ALA A 166 -0.79 12.67 8.14
CA ALA A 166 -1.88 13.63 8.18
C ALA A 166 -2.07 14.15 9.62
N ALA A 167 -2.36 15.40 9.78
CA ALA A 167 -2.58 16.00 11.12
C ALA A 167 -3.79 15.39 11.83
N ALA A 168 -4.81 14.99 11.07
CA ALA A 168 -6.00 14.29 11.54
C ALA A 168 -6.72 13.62 10.35
N VAL A 169 -7.69 12.77 10.64
CA VAL A 169 -8.66 12.26 9.65
C VAL A 169 -9.32 13.44 8.93
N GLY A 170 -9.45 13.36 7.61
CA GLY A 170 -10.00 14.42 6.76
C GLY A 170 -9.01 15.55 6.42
N GLN A 171 -7.79 15.55 6.96
CA GLN A 171 -6.75 16.52 6.63
C GLN A 171 -5.85 16.02 5.50
N PRO A 172 -5.24 16.91 4.72
CA PRO A 172 -4.37 16.52 3.62
C PRO A 172 -3.05 15.91 4.12
N VAL A 173 -2.48 15.02 3.29
CA VAL A 173 -1.12 14.53 3.46
C VAL A 173 -0.47 14.37 2.10
N THR A 174 0.79 14.78 1.98
CA THR A 174 1.58 14.69 0.76
C THR A 174 2.84 13.86 1.00
N GLN A 175 3.16 12.97 0.07
CA GLN A 175 4.36 12.15 0.06
C GLN A 175 5.07 12.30 -1.29
N GLN A 176 6.37 12.49 -1.28
CA GLN A 176 7.19 12.25 -2.45
C GLN A 176 7.71 10.82 -2.36
N ILE A 177 7.34 9.97 -3.32
CA ILE A 177 7.73 8.56 -3.32
C ILE A 177 8.57 8.29 -4.55
N ALA A 178 9.69 7.57 -4.37
CA ALA A 178 10.52 7.11 -5.46
C ALA A 178 10.95 5.66 -5.27
N MET A 179 11.19 5.00 -6.39
CA MET A 179 11.89 3.74 -6.44
C MET A 179 13.10 3.85 -7.36
N GLN A 180 14.25 3.42 -6.88
CA GLN A 180 15.51 3.49 -7.58
C GLN A 180 16.05 2.08 -7.84
N VAL A 181 16.50 1.84 -9.07
CA VAL A 181 17.38 0.72 -9.44
C VAL A 181 18.76 1.32 -9.68
N LYS A 182 19.78 0.84 -8.96
CA LYS A 182 21.15 1.30 -9.08
C LYS A 182 22.12 0.13 -8.82
N GLY A 183 22.88 -0.26 -9.84
CA GLY A 183 23.73 -1.44 -9.76
C GLY A 183 22.94 -2.68 -9.37
N ASP A 184 23.33 -3.32 -8.29
CA ASP A 184 22.67 -4.53 -7.77
C ASP A 184 21.62 -4.25 -6.69
N GLN A 185 21.21 -2.99 -6.52
CA GLN A 185 20.28 -2.60 -5.47
C GLN A 185 19.00 -1.98 -6.03
N VAL A 186 17.89 -2.22 -5.30
CA VAL A 186 16.59 -1.59 -5.50
C VAL A 186 16.16 -0.92 -4.21
N SER A 187 15.94 0.38 -4.25
CA SER A 187 15.62 1.19 -3.07
C SER A 187 14.24 1.81 -3.15
N CYS A 188 13.52 1.80 -2.02
CA CYS A 188 12.33 2.59 -1.77
C CYS A 188 12.75 3.89 -1.06
N ILE A 189 12.36 5.03 -1.60
CA ILE A 189 12.74 6.37 -1.10
C ILE A 189 11.44 7.14 -0.86
N ILE A 190 11.27 7.67 0.34
CA ILE A 190 10.09 8.47 0.70
C ILE A 190 10.57 9.80 1.28
N ASN A 191 10.06 10.90 0.75
CA ASN A 191 10.40 12.28 1.15
C ASN A 191 11.91 12.53 1.21
N GLY A 192 12.64 12.00 0.21
CA GLY A 192 14.09 12.15 0.08
C GLY A 192 14.94 11.18 0.90
N THR A 193 14.33 10.35 1.75
CA THR A 193 15.02 9.37 2.60
C THR A 193 14.85 7.96 2.05
N THR A 194 15.95 7.21 1.90
CA THR A 194 15.89 5.77 1.60
C THR A 194 15.37 5.03 2.83
N VAL A 195 14.14 4.52 2.74
CA VAL A 195 13.47 3.81 3.84
C VAL A 195 13.72 2.30 3.80
N LYS A 196 14.06 1.76 2.62
CA LYS A 196 14.39 0.34 2.46
C LYS A 196 15.23 0.11 1.21
N THR A 197 16.16 -0.84 1.28
CA THR A 197 16.97 -1.30 0.14
C THR A 197 16.96 -2.83 0.10
N PHE A 198 16.96 -3.37 -1.10
CA PHE A 198 16.95 -4.82 -1.38
C PHE A 198 18.02 -5.13 -2.41
N GLU A 199 18.63 -6.29 -2.33
CA GLU A 199 19.49 -6.81 -3.38
C GLU A 199 18.64 -7.26 -4.57
N LYS A 200 19.10 -6.95 -5.78
CA LYS A 200 18.43 -7.35 -7.02
C LYS A 200 18.29 -8.87 -7.13
N SER A 201 19.27 -9.63 -6.65
CA SER A 201 19.25 -11.09 -6.60
C SER A 201 18.13 -11.66 -5.73
N ASP A 202 17.68 -10.92 -4.69
CA ASP A 202 16.57 -11.34 -3.83
C ASP A 202 15.20 -11.05 -4.43
N LEU A 203 15.16 -10.16 -5.41
CA LEU A 203 13.95 -9.71 -6.08
C LEU A 203 13.71 -10.46 -7.40
N VAL A 204 14.77 -10.64 -8.22
CA VAL A 204 14.70 -11.32 -9.53
C VAL A 204 14.94 -12.80 -9.32
N THR A 205 13.89 -13.50 -8.93
CA THR A 205 13.91 -14.95 -8.64
C THR A 205 12.65 -15.61 -9.20
N SER A 206 12.67 -16.94 -9.29
CA SER A 206 11.48 -17.74 -9.56
C SER A 206 10.39 -17.42 -8.52
N GLY A 207 9.22 -17.00 -8.99
CA GLY A 207 8.08 -16.64 -8.11
C GLY A 207 8.00 -15.17 -7.72
N LYS A 208 9.00 -14.32 -8.07
CA LYS A 208 8.95 -12.88 -7.83
C LYS A 208 9.05 -12.10 -9.16
N LEU A 209 10.05 -11.23 -9.30
CA LEU A 209 10.22 -10.41 -10.51
C LEU A 209 10.89 -11.19 -11.64
N LYS A 210 10.47 -10.94 -12.87
CA LYS A 210 11.17 -11.42 -14.08
C LYS A 210 12.44 -10.62 -14.37
N SER A 211 12.43 -9.32 -14.06
CA SER A 211 13.53 -8.37 -14.27
C SER A 211 13.29 -7.13 -13.42
N THR A 212 14.34 -6.33 -13.18
CA THR A 212 14.20 -4.95 -12.68
C THR A 212 13.94 -3.95 -13.80
N ASP A 213 14.19 -4.31 -15.06
CA ASP A 213 13.73 -3.57 -16.23
C ASP A 213 12.24 -3.82 -16.44
N GLY A 214 11.50 -2.82 -16.87
CA GLY A 214 10.07 -2.97 -17.17
C GLY A 214 9.29 -1.66 -17.10
N VAL A 215 8.00 -1.79 -17.25
CA VAL A 215 7.07 -0.67 -17.20
C VAL A 215 7.01 -0.12 -15.76
N TYR A 216 6.95 1.21 -15.61
CA TYR A 216 6.66 1.84 -14.35
C TYR A 216 5.26 2.46 -14.33
N GLY A 217 4.75 2.71 -13.14
CA GLY A 217 3.42 3.26 -12.96
C GLY A 217 3.13 3.61 -11.50
N ILE A 218 1.86 3.62 -11.16
CA ILE A 218 1.36 3.97 -9.84
C ILE A 218 0.38 2.91 -9.33
N ARG A 219 0.36 2.71 -8.02
CA ARG A 219 -0.57 1.78 -7.37
C ARG A 219 -1.31 2.45 -6.24
N PHE A 220 -2.58 2.11 -6.13
CA PHE A 220 -3.47 2.55 -5.07
C PHE A 220 -4.17 1.36 -4.43
N ALA A 221 -4.28 1.37 -3.12
CA ALA A 221 -5.18 0.48 -2.42
C ALA A 221 -6.65 0.85 -2.72
N HIS A 222 -7.56 0.03 -2.23
CA HIS A 222 -8.99 0.30 -2.39
C HIS A 222 -9.43 1.56 -1.63
N ASN A 223 -10.58 2.12 -2.00
CA ASN A 223 -11.22 3.27 -1.35
C ASN A 223 -10.27 4.47 -1.09
N THR A 224 -9.38 4.76 -2.02
CA THR A 224 -8.41 5.87 -1.92
C THR A 224 -8.80 6.99 -2.89
N ASP A 225 -8.66 8.23 -2.45
CA ASP A 225 -8.81 9.45 -3.26
C ASP A 225 -7.53 10.27 -3.16
N ALA A 226 -6.84 10.46 -4.28
CA ALA A 226 -5.56 11.17 -4.30
C ALA A 226 -5.25 11.79 -5.64
N THR A 227 -4.29 12.74 -5.64
CA THR A 227 -3.67 13.27 -6.85
C THR A 227 -2.23 12.82 -6.96
N VAL A 228 -1.74 12.71 -8.21
CA VAL A 228 -0.33 12.42 -8.51
C VAL A 228 0.20 13.48 -9.45
N SER A 229 1.28 14.12 -9.06
CA SER A 229 2.03 15.08 -9.89
C SER A 229 3.48 14.65 -10.03
N ASP A 230 4.19 15.26 -11.00
CA ASP A 230 5.62 15.07 -11.21
C ASP A 230 6.06 13.61 -11.39
N LEU A 231 5.17 12.77 -11.93
CA LEU A 231 5.56 11.41 -12.30
C LEU A 231 6.61 11.46 -13.40
N LYS A 232 7.81 11.00 -13.09
CA LYS A 232 8.96 11.04 -13.99
C LYS A 232 9.94 9.93 -13.72
N ILE A 233 10.73 9.62 -14.75
CA ILE A 233 11.91 8.80 -14.66
C ILE A 233 13.16 9.66 -14.87
N THR A 234 14.19 9.42 -14.08
CA THR A 234 15.54 9.99 -14.25
C THR A 234 16.54 8.86 -14.37
N LYS A 235 17.58 9.09 -15.17
CA LYS A 235 18.74 8.21 -15.28
C LYS A 235 19.94 8.90 -14.65
N PRO A 236 20.94 8.13 -14.13
CA PRO A 236 22.20 8.67 -13.64
C PRO A 236 22.93 9.47 -14.71
#